data_04823e44a28ace6550b74406ce447c83
#
_entry.id   04823e44a28ace6550b74406ce447c83
#
_cell.length_a   1.000
_cell.length_b   1.000
_cell.length_c   1.000
_cell.angle_alpha   90.00
_cell.angle_beta   90.00
_cell.angle_gamma   90.00
#
_symmetry.space_group_name_H-M   'P 1'
#
loop_
_entity.id
_entity.type
_entity.pdbx_description
1 polymer ?
#
loop_
_entity_poly.entity_id
_entity_poly.type
_entity_poly.pdbx_seq_one_letter_code
_entity_poly.pdbx_strand_id
1 'polypeptide(L)'
;MSGGPQIEHIALATNDVDGLCAFYVQLGAVASEPSTDRDTGLRHCALDFCSVRLDLIELQGGCEPVERQQGLPGLVHLGFALGSADAVDGLCEAIAAAGHRVLEPPHRAGELGRYESIVLDPDGNVVKLTV
;
A
#
# COMPACT_ATOMS: atom_id res chain seq x y z
N MET A 1 1.64 -26.47 -12.70
CA MET A 1 1.07 -25.24 -13.27
C MET A 1 -0.32 -25.04 -12.70
N SER A 2 -0.53 -23.92 -12.08
CA SER A 2 -1.83 -23.66 -11.48
C SER A 2 -2.80 -23.19 -12.56
N GLY A 3 -3.98 -23.80 -12.65
CA GLY A 3 -5.06 -23.40 -13.53
C GLY A 3 -6.12 -22.56 -12.84
N GLY A 4 -5.87 -22.13 -11.60
CA GLY A 4 -6.84 -21.37 -10.83
C GLY A 4 -6.84 -19.88 -11.13
N PRO A 5 -7.86 -19.15 -10.67
CA PRO A 5 -7.88 -17.70 -10.79
C PRO A 5 -6.76 -17.06 -9.98
N GLN A 6 -6.31 -15.90 -10.44
CA GLN A 6 -5.29 -15.10 -9.76
C GLN A 6 -5.87 -13.73 -9.44
N ILE A 7 -5.40 -13.14 -8.35
CA ILE A 7 -5.73 -11.74 -8.08
C ILE A 7 -4.95 -10.89 -9.08
N GLU A 8 -5.66 -10.21 -9.97
CA GLU A 8 -5.05 -9.36 -10.98
C GLU A 8 -4.79 -7.96 -10.44
N HIS A 9 -5.79 -7.40 -9.76
CA HIS A 9 -5.69 -6.05 -9.21
C HIS A 9 -6.53 -5.89 -7.97
N ILE A 10 -6.18 -4.87 -7.19
CA ILE A 10 -6.91 -4.41 -6.03
C ILE A 10 -7.11 -2.92 -6.22
N ALA A 11 -8.33 -2.43 -6.01
CA ALA A 11 -8.63 -1.01 -6.15
C ALA A 11 -8.69 -0.35 -4.77
N LEU A 12 -8.04 0.80 -4.65
CA LEU A 12 -8.04 1.62 -3.43
C LEU A 12 -8.59 3.00 -3.76
N ALA A 13 -9.55 3.45 -2.94
CA ALA A 13 -9.97 4.84 -2.99
C ALA A 13 -8.99 5.70 -2.19
N THR A 14 -8.74 6.91 -2.69
CA THR A 14 -7.77 7.82 -2.06
C THR A 14 -8.29 9.25 -2.10
N ASN A 15 -7.83 10.07 -1.16
CA ASN A 15 -8.06 11.50 -1.17
C ASN A 15 -7.09 12.25 -2.08
N ASP A 16 -5.96 11.62 -2.41
CA ASP A 16 -4.88 12.25 -3.17
C ASP A 16 -4.14 11.17 -3.96
N VAL A 17 -4.49 11.04 -5.23
CA VAL A 17 -3.88 9.99 -6.07
C VAL A 17 -2.38 10.21 -6.25
N ASP A 18 -1.92 11.45 -6.33
CA ASP A 18 -0.50 11.73 -6.51
C ASP A 18 0.31 11.34 -5.26
N GLY A 19 -0.20 11.69 -4.08
CA GLY A 19 0.47 11.35 -2.82
C GLY A 19 0.49 9.86 -2.56
N LEU A 20 -0.62 9.17 -2.82
CA LEU A 20 -0.68 7.73 -2.62
C LEU A 20 0.21 7.00 -3.63
N CYS A 21 0.22 7.47 -4.88
CA CYS A 21 1.10 6.94 -5.92
C CYS A 21 2.56 7.05 -5.49
N ALA A 22 2.99 8.22 -5.00
CA ALA A 22 4.36 8.44 -4.57
C ALA A 22 4.76 7.47 -3.44
N PHE A 23 3.86 7.21 -2.50
CA PHE A 23 4.12 6.26 -1.43
C PHE A 23 4.42 4.86 -1.97
N TYR A 24 3.56 4.33 -2.86
CA TYR A 24 3.73 2.97 -3.37
C TYR A 24 4.87 2.86 -4.40
N VAL A 25 5.19 3.93 -5.12
CA VAL A 25 6.41 3.95 -5.96
C VAL A 25 7.66 3.78 -5.09
N GLN A 26 7.66 4.35 -3.90
CA GLN A 26 8.76 4.16 -2.93
C GLN A 26 8.90 2.68 -2.51
N LEU A 27 7.80 1.94 -2.51
CA LEU A 27 7.81 0.49 -2.24
C LEU A 27 8.23 -0.34 -3.46
N GLY A 28 8.42 0.27 -4.62
CA GLY A 28 8.89 -0.41 -5.82
C GLY A 28 7.86 -0.54 -6.93
N ALA A 29 6.69 0.05 -6.80
CA ALA A 29 5.70 0.02 -7.86
C ALA A 29 6.14 0.84 -9.07
N VAL A 30 5.71 0.41 -10.26
CA VAL A 30 5.83 1.19 -11.48
C VAL A 30 4.47 1.85 -11.74
N ALA A 31 4.44 3.18 -11.71
CA ALA A 31 3.20 3.93 -11.83
C ALA A 31 2.90 4.30 -13.28
N SER A 32 1.62 4.23 -13.67
CA SER A 32 1.14 4.84 -14.89
C SER A 32 0.98 6.34 -14.68
N GLU A 33 0.89 7.10 -15.79
CA GLU A 33 0.50 8.49 -15.69
C GLU A 33 -0.93 8.58 -15.16
N PRO A 34 -1.21 9.48 -14.20
CA PRO A 34 -2.57 9.70 -13.76
C PRO A 34 -3.45 10.20 -14.92
N SER A 35 -4.67 9.69 -14.99
CA SER A 35 -5.62 10.10 -16.01
C SER A 35 -7.01 10.22 -15.39
N THR A 36 -7.94 10.79 -16.14
CA THR A 36 -9.32 10.97 -15.69
C THR A 36 -10.23 10.00 -16.45
N ASP A 37 -10.99 9.22 -15.72
CA ASP A 37 -11.95 8.30 -16.30
C ASP A 37 -13.09 9.09 -16.97
N ARG A 38 -13.42 8.76 -18.22
CA ARG A 38 -14.44 9.47 -18.99
C ARG A 38 -15.84 9.28 -18.42
N ASP A 39 -16.10 8.12 -17.86
CA ASP A 39 -17.44 7.77 -17.40
C ASP A 39 -17.71 8.32 -16.00
N THR A 40 -16.70 8.27 -15.11
CA THR A 40 -16.86 8.67 -13.71
C THR A 40 -16.39 10.10 -13.45
N GLY A 41 -15.50 10.64 -14.27
CA GLY A 41 -14.84 11.92 -14.02
C GLY A 41 -13.79 11.87 -12.91
N LEU A 42 -13.46 10.69 -12.40
CA LEU A 42 -12.51 10.53 -11.30
C LEU A 42 -11.09 10.35 -11.84
N ARG A 43 -10.12 10.94 -11.15
CA ARG A 43 -8.71 10.70 -11.45
C ARG A 43 -8.31 9.32 -10.95
N HIS A 44 -7.48 8.63 -11.70
CA HIS A 44 -6.98 7.32 -11.34
C HIS A 44 -5.55 7.12 -11.81
N CYS A 45 -4.89 6.13 -11.21
CA CYS A 45 -3.53 5.74 -11.54
C CYS A 45 -3.40 4.24 -11.30
N ALA A 46 -2.66 3.55 -12.14
CA ALA A 46 -2.33 2.15 -11.94
C ALA A 46 -0.91 2.02 -11.42
N LEU A 47 -0.73 1.16 -10.42
CA LEU A 47 0.56 0.85 -9.83
C LEU A 47 0.86 -0.62 -10.06
N ASP A 48 1.85 -0.92 -10.88
CA ASP A 48 2.25 -2.29 -11.15
C ASP A 48 3.33 -2.76 -10.17
N PHE A 49 3.02 -3.82 -9.46
CA PHE A 49 3.99 -4.66 -8.78
C PHE A 49 4.17 -5.95 -9.59
N CYS A 50 5.22 -6.71 -9.33
CA CYS A 50 5.47 -7.94 -10.10
C CYS A 50 4.32 -8.95 -10.04
N SER A 51 3.58 -8.98 -8.94
CA SER A 51 2.55 -10.00 -8.67
C SER A 51 1.13 -9.50 -8.81
N VAL A 52 0.89 -8.21 -8.60
CA VAL A 52 -0.46 -7.65 -8.58
C VAL A 52 -0.41 -6.16 -8.91
N ARG A 53 -1.50 -5.64 -9.45
CA ARG A 53 -1.65 -4.21 -9.70
C ARG A 53 -2.54 -3.58 -8.63
N LEU A 54 -2.19 -2.38 -8.18
CA LEU A 54 -3.08 -1.55 -7.39
C LEU A 54 -3.64 -0.45 -8.30
N ASP A 55 -4.96 -0.36 -8.36
CA ASP A 55 -5.64 0.74 -9.05
C ASP A 55 -6.05 1.78 -8.02
N LEU A 56 -5.57 3.00 -8.19
CA LEU A 56 -5.89 4.10 -7.28
C LEU A 56 -6.96 4.98 -7.89
N ILE A 57 -8.02 5.23 -7.15
CA ILE A 57 -9.15 6.04 -7.62
C ILE A 57 -9.34 7.20 -6.65
N GLU A 58 -9.19 8.43 -7.14
CA GLU A 58 -9.33 9.61 -6.31
C GLU A 58 -10.80 9.92 -6.06
N LEU A 59 -11.15 10.10 -4.80
CA LEU A 59 -12.51 10.45 -4.41
C LEU A 59 -12.81 11.89 -4.78
N GLN A 60 -13.97 12.12 -5.38
CA GLN A 60 -14.41 13.47 -5.71
C GLN A 60 -14.79 14.20 -4.43
N GLY A 61 -14.13 15.36 -4.19
CA GLY A 61 -14.33 16.12 -2.98
C GLY A 61 -13.61 15.60 -1.74
N GLY A 62 -12.99 14.43 -1.86
CA GLY A 62 -12.28 13.82 -0.74
C GLY A 62 -13.19 13.37 0.39
N CYS A 63 -12.59 12.91 1.46
CA CYS A 63 -13.29 12.64 2.72
C CYS A 63 -12.30 12.76 3.88
N GLU A 64 -12.81 12.96 5.08
CA GLU A 64 -11.98 12.98 6.28
C GLU A 64 -11.32 11.62 6.48
N PRO A 65 -10.03 11.58 6.85
CA PRO A 65 -9.38 10.32 7.18
C PRO A 65 -10.13 9.65 8.34
N VAL A 66 -10.50 8.39 8.14
CA VAL A 66 -11.18 7.61 9.18
C VAL A 66 -10.18 6.59 9.71
N GLU A 67 -9.90 6.63 11.01
CA GLU A 67 -9.13 5.57 11.63
C GLU A 67 -9.87 4.25 11.46
N ARG A 68 -9.18 3.26 10.93
CA ARG A 68 -9.78 1.94 10.78
C ARG A 68 -9.99 1.33 12.14
N GLN A 69 -11.23 1.06 12.46
CA GLN A 69 -11.59 0.38 13.70
C GLN A 69 -11.28 -1.10 13.56
N GLN A 70 -10.64 -1.67 14.56
CA GLN A 70 -10.41 -3.11 14.61
C GLN A 70 -11.76 -3.84 14.71
N GLY A 71 -11.83 -5.00 14.05
CA GLY A 71 -13.01 -5.85 14.10
C GLY A 71 -14.07 -5.55 13.05
N LEU A 72 -13.87 -4.56 12.19
CA LEU A 72 -14.76 -4.34 11.06
C LEU A 72 -14.38 -5.27 9.90
N PRO A 73 -15.37 -5.82 9.19
CA PRO A 73 -15.07 -6.58 7.97
C PRO A 73 -14.38 -5.72 6.92
N GLY A 74 -13.44 -6.29 6.19
CA GLY A 74 -12.76 -5.61 5.10
C GLY A 74 -11.26 -5.87 5.12
N LEU A 75 -10.52 -5.03 4.40
CA LEU A 75 -9.08 -5.14 4.29
C LEU A 75 -8.42 -4.77 5.62
N VAL A 76 -7.60 -5.68 6.16
CA VAL A 76 -6.83 -5.43 7.38
C VAL A 76 -5.53 -4.72 7.04
N HIS A 77 -4.75 -5.28 6.10
CA HIS A 77 -3.50 -4.69 5.65
C HIS A 77 -3.11 -5.23 4.27
N LEU A 78 -2.16 -4.54 3.64
CA LEU A 78 -1.45 -5.03 2.46
C LEU A 78 -0.07 -5.49 2.91
N GLY A 79 0.32 -6.72 2.57
CA GLY A 79 1.62 -7.26 2.92
C GLY A 79 2.55 -7.31 1.71
N PHE A 80 3.78 -6.81 1.88
CA PHE A 80 4.81 -6.81 0.84
C PHE A 80 6.01 -7.61 1.33
N ALA A 81 6.41 -8.62 0.55
CA ALA A 81 7.62 -9.40 0.81
C ALA A 81 8.81 -8.71 0.15
N LEU A 82 9.82 -8.37 0.93
CA LEU A 82 10.97 -7.59 0.45
C LEU A 82 12.24 -8.43 0.27
N GLY A 83 12.22 -9.68 0.71
CA GLY A 83 13.29 -10.64 0.47
C GLY A 83 14.43 -10.66 1.49
N SER A 84 14.61 -9.61 2.31
CA SER A 84 15.65 -9.59 3.33
C SER A 84 15.32 -8.64 4.47
N ALA A 85 15.94 -8.86 5.62
CA ALA A 85 15.79 -7.97 6.77
C ALA A 85 16.37 -6.58 6.47
N ASP A 86 17.48 -6.52 5.75
CA ASP A 86 18.08 -5.23 5.36
C ASP A 86 17.14 -4.42 4.49
N ALA A 87 16.38 -5.06 3.59
CA ALA A 87 15.39 -4.39 2.76
C ALA A 87 14.23 -3.84 3.61
N VAL A 88 13.78 -4.58 4.61
CA VAL A 88 12.75 -4.11 5.54
C VAL A 88 13.25 -2.89 6.31
N ASP A 89 14.44 -2.95 6.87
CA ASP A 89 15.03 -1.84 7.62
C ASP A 89 15.20 -0.59 6.76
N GLY A 90 15.79 -0.76 5.58
CA GLY A 90 16.05 0.36 4.67
C GLY A 90 14.78 1.04 4.19
N LEU A 91 13.77 0.27 3.83
CA LEU A 91 12.51 0.82 3.36
C LEU A 91 11.74 1.50 4.50
N CYS A 92 11.72 0.90 5.69
CA CYS A 92 11.10 1.52 6.85
C CYS A 92 11.73 2.89 7.18
N GLU A 93 13.08 2.97 7.14
CA GLU A 93 13.79 4.24 7.33
C GLU A 93 13.42 5.28 6.27
N ALA A 94 13.35 4.86 5.01
CA ALA A 94 13.01 5.76 3.89
C ALA A 94 11.56 6.28 4.02
N ILE A 95 10.65 5.42 4.40
CA ILE A 95 9.24 5.78 4.63
C ILE A 95 9.13 6.79 5.78
N ALA A 96 9.81 6.53 6.88
CA ALA A 96 9.84 7.45 8.02
C ALA A 96 10.45 8.80 7.65
N ALA A 97 11.55 8.80 6.89
CA ALA A 97 12.23 10.00 6.43
C ALA A 97 11.35 10.85 5.49
N ALA A 98 10.46 10.20 4.74
CA ALA A 98 9.50 10.87 3.88
C ALA A 98 8.29 11.45 4.64
N GLY A 99 8.23 11.27 5.96
CA GLY A 99 7.19 11.84 6.80
C GLY A 99 5.99 10.92 7.04
N HIS A 100 6.06 9.67 6.61
CA HIS A 100 4.97 8.72 6.83
C HIS A 100 5.08 8.07 8.21
N ARG A 101 3.95 7.62 8.71
CA ARG A 101 3.88 7.06 10.06
C ARG A 101 4.31 5.60 10.09
N VAL A 102 5.19 5.27 11.03
CA VAL A 102 5.58 3.89 11.33
C VAL A 102 4.82 3.46 12.59
N LEU A 103 3.98 2.43 12.47
CA LEU A 103 3.24 1.89 13.62
C LEU A 103 4.11 0.96 14.44
N GLU A 104 4.84 0.08 13.77
CA GLU A 104 5.76 -0.86 14.43
C GLU A 104 7.07 -0.86 13.65
N PRO A 105 8.18 -0.46 14.29
CA PRO A 105 9.48 -0.54 13.65
C PRO A 105 9.87 -2.00 13.38
N PRO A 106 10.91 -2.23 12.57
CA PRO A 106 11.32 -3.59 12.24
C PRO A 106 11.58 -4.43 13.50
N HIS A 107 10.98 -5.60 13.56
CA HIS A 107 11.08 -6.53 14.69
C HIS A 107 10.69 -7.92 14.26
N ARG A 108 11.02 -8.92 15.08
CA ARG A 108 10.54 -10.27 14.85
C ARG A 108 9.17 -10.45 15.51
N ALA A 109 8.22 -10.98 14.74
CA ALA A 109 6.83 -11.11 15.18
C ALA A 109 6.28 -12.51 14.88
N GLY A 110 5.25 -12.86 15.64
CA GLY A 110 4.55 -14.13 15.48
C GLY A 110 5.32 -15.33 15.98
N GLU A 111 4.68 -16.49 15.94
CA GLU A 111 5.28 -17.75 16.39
C GLU A 111 6.48 -18.16 15.55
N LEU A 112 6.49 -17.80 14.26
CA LEU A 112 7.57 -18.13 13.34
C LEU A 112 8.72 -17.11 13.39
N GLY A 113 8.58 -16.06 14.18
CA GLY A 113 9.60 -15.04 14.31
C GLY A 113 9.91 -14.29 13.02
N ARG A 114 8.90 -14.03 12.19
CA ARG A 114 9.08 -13.28 10.94
C ARG A 114 9.56 -11.86 11.22
N TYR A 115 10.54 -11.43 10.45
CA TYR A 115 11.01 -10.06 10.54
C TYR A 115 10.09 -9.15 9.73
N GLU A 116 9.48 -8.17 10.40
CA GLU A 116 8.48 -7.32 9.78
C GLU A 116 8.46 -5.91 10.38
N SER A 117 7.88 -4.98 9.64
CA SER A 117 7.55 -3.64 10.08
C SER A 117 6.13 -3.31 9.61
N ILE A 118 5.45 -2.44 10.33
CA ILE A 118 4.11 -1.99 9.95
C ILE A 118 4.11 -0.47 9.82
N VAL A 119 3.70 0.01 8.66
CA VAL A 119 3.64 1.44 8.35
C VAL A 119 2.24 1.80 7.87
N LEU A 120 1.94 3.09 7.83
CA LEU A 120 0.69 3.59 7.25
C LEU A 120 0.98 4.30 5.94
N ASP A 121 0.12 4.06 4.93
CA ASP A 121 0.14 4.90 3.74
C ASP A 121 -0.54 6.25 4.04
N PRO A 122 -0.49 7.23 3.11
CA PRO A 122 -1.07 8.56 3.35
C PRO A 122 -2.56 8.57 3.69
N ASP A 123 -3.32 7.56 3.28
CA ASP A 123 -4.74 7.46 3.59
C ASP A 123 -5.03 6.63 4.85
N GLY A 124 -3.99 6.17 5.55
CA GLY A 124 -4.14 5.38 6.76
C GLY A 124 -4.32 3.89 6.53
N ASN A 125 -4.10 3.39 5.31
CA ASN A 125 -4.09 1.94 5.09
C ASN A 125 -2.86 1.33 5.76
N VAL A 126 -3.07 0.19 6.41
CA VAL A 126 -1.99 -0.52 7.08
C VAL A 126 -1.18 -1.30 6.05
N VAL A 127 0.12 -1.11 6.05
CA VAL A 127 1.05 -1.77 5.15
C VAL A 127 2.08 -2.53 5.97
N LYS A 128 2.17 -3.84 5.73
CA LYS A 128 3.15 -4.70 6.40
C LYS A 128 4.31 -4.96 5.45
N LEU A 129 5.52 -4.71 5.93
CA LEU A 129 6.76 -4.99 5.22
C LEU A 129 7.38 -6.23 5.86
N THR A 130 7.65 -7.25 5.09
CA THR A 130 8.13 -8.53 5.62
C THR A 130 9.20 -9.13 4.71
N VAL A 131 9.96 -10.06 5.26
CA VAL A 131 10.97 -10.82 4.51
C VAL A 131 10.33 -11.93 3.71
#